data_3e537679b7ee340f1027af1fc630b778
#
_entry.id   3e537679b7ee340f1027af1fc630b778
#
_cell.length_a   1.000
_cell.length_b   1.000
_cell.length_c   1.000
_cell.angle_alpha   90.00
_cell.angle_beta   90.00
_cell.angle_gamma   90.00
#
_symmetry.space_group_name_H-M   'P 1'
#
loop_
_entity.id
_entity.type
_entity.pdbx_description
1 polymer ?
#
loop_
_entity_poly.entity_id
_entity_poly.type
_entity_poly.pdbx_seq_one_letter_code
_entity_poly.pdbx_strand_id
1 'polypeptide(L)'
;MAFRNFYRGETVIRSRRKYEKPQFEITSTEIDKKIVEIVQGNALIKPFCKLVHFKKNLSEKEFAKLKQPKVLLVAPLSGHHATLLRDTVRSLLPAHDVYITDWIDARLVPVTEGAFHLDDYIFYVQEFIRSLGENVHVIAVCQPTVPVLAAISLMATEKDPQLPKTMTLMGGPIDPRKSPTQVNNLATEKKFSWFENTVIYSVPSNYPGHGRKVYPGFLQHTGFVAMNPDHHAQSHWDFYQHLIEGDDESAEQHRKFYDEYNAVLDMPSEYYLETIKTVFQEFRLPTGTWEVSGKLVRPQDIKTVALFTVEGELDDISGPGQTQAAHDLCSGIPGKMKQDFVAPGCGHYGIFSGRRWGLTRARNVIKFAFNCK
;
A
#
# COMPACT_ATOMS: atom_id res chain seq x y z
N MET A 1 34.54 3.09 26.89
CA MET A 1 33.58 2.24 27.64
C MET A 1 32.20 2.87 27.81
N ALA A 2 32.08 4.14 28.13
CA ALA A 2 30.79 4.81 28.32
C ALA A 2 29.88 4.83 27.05
N PHE A 3 30.48 5.09 25.90
CA PHE A 3 29.77 5.04 24.61
C PHE A 3 29.18 3.67 24.28
N ARG A 4 29.93 2.58 24.46
CA ARG A 4 29.44 1.20 24.23
C ARG A 4 28.23 0.83 25.09
N ASN A 5 28.14 1.35 26.30
CA ASN A 5 27.03 1.09 27.20
C ASN A 5 25.79 1.93 26.84
N PHE A 6 25.96 3.16 26.31
CA PHE A 6 24.87 4.00 25.84
C PHE A 6 24.17 3.37 24.66
N TYR A 7 24.89 2.86 23.66
CA TYR A 7 24.33 2.25 22.45
C TYR A 7 23.69 0.86 22.71
N ARG A 8 24.24 0.07 23.64
CA ARG A 8 23.53 -1.13 24.13
C ARG A 8 22.20 -0.76 24.77
N GLY A 9 22.16 0.34 25.52
CA GLY A 9 20.92 0.87 26.11
C GLY A 9 19.89 1.25 25.07
N GLU A 10 20.26 1.97 24.03
CA GLU A 10 19.33 2.39 22.96
C GLU A 10 18.74 1.19 22.21
N THR A 11 19.54 0.20 21.84
CA THR A 11 19.05 -1.02 21.17
C THR A 11 18.08 -1.80 22.05
N VAL A 12 18.36 -1.93 23.35
CA VAL A 12 17.45 -2.61 24.30
C VAL A 12 16.16 -1.80 24.52
N ILE A 13 16.25 -0.48 24.59
CA ILE A 13 15.07 0.40 24.73
C ILE A 13 14.19 0.28 23.50
N ARG A 14 14.78 0.30 22.29
CA ARG A 14 14.04 0.16 21.04
C ARG A 14 13.38 -1.20 20.89
N SER A 15 14.00 -2.29 21.31
CA SER A 15 13.41 -3.63 21.26
C SER A 15 12.20 -3.81 22.20
N ARG A 16 12.05 -2.91 23.21
CA ARG A 16 10.91 -2.90 24.14
C ARG A 16 9.88 -1.81 23.86
N ARG A 17 10.15 -0.94 22.86
CA ARG A 17 9.26 0.17 22.52
C ARG A 17 7.97 -0.37 21.89
N LYS A 18 6.83 0.15 22.34
CA LYS A 18 5.57 0.03 21.61
C LYS A 18 5.59 1.06 20.49
N TYR A 19 5.55 0.60 19.26
CA TYR A 19 5.46 1.48 18.11
C TYR A 19 3.99 1.87 17.91
N GLU A 20 3.73 3.16 18.02
CA GLU A 20 2.43 3.76 17.71
C GLU A 20 2.35 4.05 16.20
N LYS A 21 1.13 4.30 15.72
CA LYS A 21 0.93 4.71 14.34
C LYS A 21 1.71 5.99 14.03
N PRO A 22 2.61 5.97 13.04
CA PRO A 22 3.34 7.17 12.62
C PRO A 22 2.41 8.23 12.04
N GLN A 23 2.87 9.48 12.03
CA GLN A 23 2.15 10.60 11.41
C GLN A 23 2.70 10.88 10.02
N PHE A 24 1.87 11.41 9.12
CA PHE A 24 2.32 11.78 7.77
C PHE A 24 3.32 12.95 7.78
N GLU A 25 3.18 13.89 8.71
CA GLU A 25 4.07 15.05 8.87
C GLU A 25 4.25 15.83 7.55
N ILE A 26 3.17 15.98 6.79
CA ILE A 26 3.13 16.74 5.55
C ILE A 26 2.40 18.05 5.83
N THR A 27 3.16 19.12 6.03
CA THR A 27 2.63 20.44 6.40
C THR A 27 2.62 21.43 5.23
N SER A 28 3.37 21.16 4.17
CA SER A 28 3.44 22.04 2.99
C SER A 28 3.84 21.29 1.73
N THR A 29 3.59 21.94 0.59
CA THR A 29 4.08 21.51 -0.74
C THR A 29 4.50 22.76 -1.54
N GLU A 30 5.34 22.59 -2.56
CA GLU A 30 5.73 23.67 -3.47
C GLU A 30 4.92 23.57 -4.76
N ILE A 31 4.28 24.68 -5.15
CA ILE A 31 3.57 24.84 -6.42
C ILE A 31 4.05 26.12 -7.07
N ASP A 32 4.58 26.04 -8.30
CA ASP A 32 5.11 27.18 -9.04
C ASP A 32 6.07 28.07 -8.20
N LYS A 33 6.99 27.43 -7.48
CA LYS A 33 7.96 28.04 -6.57
C LYS A 33 7.36 28.77 -5.36
N LYS A 34 6.08 28.51 -5.05
CA LYS A 34 5.42 29.02 -3.85
C LYS A 34 5.15 27.88 -2.87
N ILE A 35 5.45 28.11 -1.61
CA ILE A 35 5.11 27.18 -0.56
C ILE A 35 3.62 27.33 -0.24
N VAL A 36 2.90 26.22 -0.33
CA VAL A 36 1.47 26.13 -0.01
C VAL A 36 1.32 25.20 1.18
N GLU A 37 0.64 25.69 2.21
CA GLU A 37 0.34 24.89 3.39
C GLU A 37 -0.60 23.73 3.04
N ILE A 38 -0.39 22.58 3.70
CA ILE A 38 -1.24 21.39 3.59
C ILE A 38 -1.96 21.16 4.91
N VAL A 39 -3.27 21.03 4.84
CA VAL A 39 -4.13 20.63 5.95
C VAL A 39 -4.61 19.20 5.73
N GLN A 40 -4.24 18.31 6.63
CA GLN A 40 -4.70 16.92 6.59
C GLN A 40 -6.11 16.83 7.19
N GLY A 41 -7.06 16.19 6.47
CA GLY A 41 -8.42 15.94 6.93
C GLY A 41 -8.93 14.59 6.45
N ASN A 42 -10.08 14.16 6.94
CA ASN A 42 -10.74 12.96 6.48
C ASN A 42 -11.87 13.32 5.50
N ALA A 43 -11.77 12.87 4.25
CA ALA A 43 -12.82 13.05 3.25
C ALA A 43 -13.98 12.08 3.47
N LEU A 44 -13.68 10.86 3.93
CA LEU A 44 -14.67 9.83 4.28
C LEU A 44 -14.14 8.99 5.45
N ILE A 45 -15.03 8.55 6.32
CA ILE A 45 -14.67 7.67 7.46
C ILE A 45 -15.55 6.44 7.40
N LYS A 46 -14.93 5.28 7.43
CA LYS A 46 -15.56 3.97 7.52
C LYS A 46 -14.98 3.20 8.72
N PRO A 47 -15.64 2.16 9.22
CA PRO A 47 -15.17 1.41 10.40
C PRO A 47 -13.73 0.92 10.30
N PHE A 48 -13.30 0.46 9.13
CA PHE A 48 -11.95 -0.11 8.93
C PHE A 48 -10.99 0.79 8.15
N CYS A 49 -11.45 1.93 7.61
CA CYS A 49 -10.59 2.80 6.81
C CYS A 49 -11.05 4.26 6.84
N LYS A 50 -10.09 5.17 6.86
CA LYS A 50 -10.32 6.59 6.60
C LYS A 50 -9.78 6.93 5.23
N LEU A 51 -10.53 7.71 4.46
CA LEU A 51 -10.00 8.35 3.26
C LEU A 51 -9.44 9.70 3.67
N VAL A 52 -8.11 9.76 3.80
CA VAL A 52 -7.40 10.98 4.20
C VAL A 52 -7.17 11.87 2.98
N HIS A 53 -7.45 13.15 3.13
CA HIS A 53 -7.23 14.19 2.12
C HIS A 53 -6.13 15.15 2.58
N PHE A 54 -5.17 15.41 1.73
CA PHE A 54 -4.12 16.42 1.93
C PHE A 54 -4.53 17.71 1.20
N LYS A 55 -5.42 18.47 1.85
CA LYS A 55 -6.00 19.68 1.29
C LYS A 55 -4.99 20.82 1.28
N LYS A 56 -4.83 21.46 0.14
CA LYS A 56 -4.08 22.71 0.00
C LYS A 56 -4.85 23.86 0.65
N ASN A 57 -4.21 24.61 1.53
CA ASN A 57 -4.82 25.76 2.19
C ASN A 57 -4.84 26.96 1.22
N LEU A 58 -5.74 26.87 0.24
CA LEU A 58 -5.99 27.86 -0.80
C LEU A 58 -7.47 28.22 -0.82
N SER A 59 -7.83 29.42 -1.26
CA SER A 59 -9.19 29.76 -1.57
C SER A 59 -9.75 28.87 -2.69
N GLU A 60 -11.06 28.69 -2.76
CA GLU A 60 -11.70 27.87 -3.80
C GLU A 60 -11.34 28.35 -5.22
N LYS A 61 -11.24 29.69 -5.41
CA LYS A 61 -10.86 30.29 -6.70
C LYS A 61 -9.41 29.96 -7.08
N GLU A 62 -8.50 29.97 -6.12
CA GLU A 62 -7.08 29.62 -6.37
C GLU A 62 -6.94 28.12 -6.64
N PHE A 63 -7.60 27.29 -5.83
CA PHE A 63 -7.58 25.85 -6.03
C PHE A 63 -8.15 25.44 -7.40
N ALA A 64 -9.29 26.03 -7.80
CA ALA A 64 -9.91 25.76 -9.10
C ALA A 64 -8.99 26.13 -10.30
N LYS A 65 -8.14 27.16 -10.16
CA LYS A 65 -7.17 27.55 -11.20
C LYS A 65 -6.07 26.50 -11.40
N LEU A 66 -5.74 25.72 -10.38
CA LEU A 66 -4.71 24.69 -10.48
C LEU A 66 -5.11 23.56 -11.43
N LYS A 67 -6.42 23.30 -11.59
CA LYS A 67 -6.96 22.21 -12.43
C LYS A 67 -6.29 20.86 -12.17
N GLN A 68 -5.90 20.61 -10.93
CA GLN A 68 -5.17 19.41 -10.53
C GLN A 68 -6.10 18.18 -10.55
N PRO A 69 -5.67 17.07 -11.18
CA PRO A 69 -6.44 15.84 -11.14
C PRO A 69 -6.43 15.24 -9.72
N LYS A 70 -7.51 14.53 -9.38
CA LYS A 70 -7.61 13.80 -8.12
C LYS A 70 -6.86 12.48 -8.21
N VAL A 71 -6.06 12.18 -7.21
CA VAL A 71 -5.38 10.89 -7.08
C VAL A 71 -5.88 10.19 -5.83
N LEU A 72 -6.39 8.98 -6.00
CA LEU A 72 -6.66 8.02 -4.92
C LEU A 72 -5.46 7.08 -4.80
N LEU A 73 -4.68 7.23 -3.76
CA LEU A 73 -3.59 6.32 -3.40
C LEU A 73 -4.14 5.25 -2.45
N VAL A 74 -4.15 4.00 -2.90
CA VAL A 74 -4.63 2.87 -2.11
C VAL A 74 -3.43 2.21 -1.44
N ALA A 75 -3.29 2.45 -0.14
CA ALA A 75 -2.22 1.91 0.68
C ALA A 75 -2.48 0.44 1.06
N PRO A 76 -1.43 -0.36 1.29
CA PRO A 76 -1.59 -1.72 1.76
C PRO A 76 -2.24 -1.79 3.14
N LEU A 77 -3.09 -2.81 3.34
CA LEU A 77 -3.56 -3.23 4.66
C LEU A 77 -2.65 -4.32 5.26
N SER A 78 -1.76 -4.88 4.45
CA SER A 78 -0.81 -5.93 4.87
C SER A 78 0.34 -5.37 5.69
N GLY A 79 0.09 -5.13 6.95
CA GLY A 79 1.06 -4.84 7.99
C GLY A 79 1.29 -3.36 8.26
N HIS A 80 1.95 -2.64 7.39
CA HIS A 80 2.37 -1.25 7.64
C HIS A 80 1.21 -0.25 7.55
N HIS A 81 1.37 0.87 8.24
CA HIS A 81 0.45 2.00 8.12
C HIS A 81 0.62 2.73 6.79
N ALA A 82 -0.43 3.47 6.39
CA ALA A 82 -0.42 4.25 5.14
C ALA A 82 0.70 5.30 5.08
N THR A 83 1.27 5.68 6.22
CA THR A 83 2.42 6.59 6.35
C THR A 83 3.68 6.07 5.66
N LEU A 84 3.78 4.76 5.40
CA LEU A 84 4.83 4.17 4.56
C LEU A 84 4.88 4.80 3.16
N LEU A 85 3.74 5.29 2.66
CA LEU A 85 3.62 5.97 1.37
C LEU A 85 3.78 7.51 1.45
N ARG A 86 4.34 8.03 2.55
CA ARG A 86 4.56 9.47 2.77
C ARG A 86 5.32 10.13 1.62
N ASP A 87 6.37 9.48 1.12
CA ASP A 87 7.18 10.03 0.02
C ASP A 87 6.40 10.03 -1.30
N THR A 88 5.56 9.03 -1.53
CA THR A 88 4.65 9.00 -2.67
C THR A 88 3.66 10.17 -2.60
N VAL A 89 3.03 10.39 -1.44
CA VAL A 89 2.12 11.54 -1.23
C VAL A 89 2.84 12.85 -1.50
N ARG A 90 4.01 13.07 -0.88
CA ARG A 90 4.81 14.29 -1.08
C ARG A 90 5.14 14.56 -2.53
N SER A 91 5.49 13.51 -3.29
CA SER A 91 5.85 13.65 -4.71
C SER A 91 4.66 13.97 -5.62
N LEU A 92 3.45 13.58 -5.23
CA LEU A 92 2.22 13.83 -5.98
C LEU A 92 1.61 15.21 -5.71
N LEU A 93 1.74 15.73 -4.49
CA LEU A 93 1.08 16.95 -4.01
C LEU A 93 1.33 18.20 -4.87
N PRO A 94 2.53 18.46 -5.44
CA PRO A 94 2.74 19.64 -6.29
C PRO A 94 1.80 19.71 -7.48
N ALA A 95 1.37 18.57 -8.02
CA ALA A 95 0.62 18.48 -9.27
C ALA A 95 -0.78 17.87 -9.15
N HIS A 96 -1.15 17.30 -7.99
CA HIS A 96 -2.38 16.55 -7.81
C HIS A 96 -3.11 16.94 -6.53
N ASP A 97 -4.42 16.70 -6.51
CA ASP A 97 -5.27 16.69 -5.32
C ASP A 97 -5.25 15.26 -4.76
N VAL A 98 -4.58 15.05 -3.60
CA VAL A 98 -4.16 13.72 -3.15
C VAL A 98 -5.02 13.22 -2.01
N TYR A 99 -5.55 12.02 -2.20
CA TYR A 99 -6.29 11.23 -1.21
C TYR A 99 -5.58 9.90 -0.98
N ILE A 100 -5.59 9.39 0.25
CA ILE A 100 -5.01 8.09 0.59
C ILE A 100 -5.92 7.29 1.51
N THR A 101 -6.00 5.98 1.28
CA THR A 101 -6.66 5.07 2.22
C THR A 101 -5.76 4.88 3.46
N ASP A 102 -6.31 5.14 4.62
CA ASP A 102 -5.65 4.99 5.91
C ASP A 102 -6.38 3.92 6.73
N TRP A 103 -5.89 2.68 6.62
CA TRP A 103 -6.51 1.53 7.27
C TRP A 103 -6.39 1.61 8.78
N ILE A 104 -7.47 1.25 9.46
CA ILE A 104 -7.54 1.25 10.92
C ILE A 104 -7.08 -0.12 11.41
N ASP A 105 -6.19 -0.10 12.40
CA ASP A 105 -5.75 -1.29 13.11
C ASP A 105 -6.96 -2.06 13.65
N ALA A 106 -7.11 -3.32 13.24
CA ALA A 106 -8.30 -4.13 13.55
C ALA A 106 -8.53 -4.31 15.07
N ARG A 107 -7.48 -4.23 15.88
CA ARG A 107 -7.63 -4.26 17.36
C ARG A 107 -8.38 -3.03 17.91
N LEU A 108 -8.46 -1.95 17.13
CA LEU A 108 -9.14 -0.71 17.52
C LEU A 108 -10.59 -0.65 17.01
N VAL A 109 -11.01 -1.61 16.17
CA VAL A 109 -12.36 -1.64 15.59
C VAL A 109 -13.27 -2.55 16.43
N PRO A 110 -14.31 -2.02 17.10
CA PRO A 110 -15.24 -2.81 17.90
C PRO A 110 -15.85 -3.97 17.11
N VAL A 111 -16.14 -5.09 17.77
CA VAL A 111 -16.77 -6.26 17.13
C VAL A 111 -18.16 -5.92 16.57
N THR A 112 -18.85 -4.96 17.18
CA THR A 112 -20.16 -4.45 16.74
C THR A 112 -20.16 -3.85 15.33
N GLU A 113 -19.00 -3.44 14.81
CA GLU A 113 -18.84 -2.99 13.42
C GLU A 113 -18.86 -4.13 12.39
N GLY A 114 -19.01 -5.37 12.85
CA GLY A 114 -19.05 -6.56 12.00
C GLY A 114 -17.67 -7.09 11.61
N ALA A 115 -17.65 -8.08 10.72
CA ALA A 115 -16.46 -8.63 10.09
C ALA A 115 -15.98 -7.72 8.96
N PHE A 116 -14.75 -7.95 8.47
CA PHE A 116 -14.21 -7.26 7.30
C PHE A 116 -13.56 -8.27 6.37
N HIS A 117 -14.18 -8.45 5.22
CA HIS A 117 -13.85 -9.43 4.21
C HIS A 117 -13.06 -8.81 3.05
N LEU A 118 -12.52 -9.65 2.17
CA LEU A 118 -11.88 -9.19 0.93
C LEU A 118 -12.89 -8.48 0.01
N ASP A 119 -14.14 -8.92 0.00
CA ASP A 119 -15.23 -8.26 -0.72
C ASP A 119 -15.49 -6.85 -0.16
N ASP A 120 -15.47 -6.65 1.17
CA ASP A 120 -15.64 -5.34 1.81
C ASP A 120 -14.53 -4.37 1.42
N TYR A 121 -13.29 -4.86 1.29
CA TYR A 121 -12.19 -4.06 0.79
C TYR A 121 -12.47 -3.53 -0.62
N ILE A 122 -12.94 -4.40 -1.50
CA ILE A 122 -13.29 -4.06 -2.88
C ILE A 122 -14.40 -3.01 -2.91
N PHE A 123 -15.45 -3.19 -2.10
CA PHE A 123 -16.54 -2.22 -2.00
C PHE A 123 -16.09 -0.88 -1.43
N TYR A 124 -15.18 -0.86 -0.45
CA TYR A 124 -14.59 0.38 0.06
C TYR A 124 -13.84 1.13 -1.04
N VAL A 125 -13.04 0.44 -1.84
CA VAL A 125 -12.32 1.05 -2.97
C VAL A 125 -13.30 1.65 -3.99
N GLN A 126 -14.35 0.93 -4.37
CA GLN A 126 -15.39 1.43 -5.29
C GLN A 126 -16.08 2.67 -4.72
N GLU A 127 -16.43 2.65 -3.43
CA GLU A 127 -17.08 3.78 -2.77
C GLU A 127 -16.15 5.01 -2.71
N PHE A 128 -14.85 4.81 -2.43
CA PHE A 128 -13.89 5.89 -2.46
C PHE A 128 -13.74 6.49 -3.85
N ILE A 129 -13.64 5.67 -4.90
CA ILE A 129 -13.61 6.16 -6.29
C ILE A 129 -14.88 6.99 -6.59
N ARG A 130 -16.05 6.47 -6.27
CA ARG A 130 -17.33 7.16 -6.49
C ARG A 130 -17.44 8.45 -5.70
N SER A 131 -17.00 8.47 -4.43
CA SER A 131 -17.05 9.67 -3.58
C SER A 131 -16.18 10.82 -4.09
N LEU A 132 -15.11 10.50 -4.80
CA LEU A 132 -14.23 11.49 -5.42
C LEU A 132 -14.80 12.03 -6.74
N GLY A 133 -15.75 11.34 -7.35
CA GLY A 133 -16.45 11.76 -8.58
C GLY A 133 -15.61 11.58 -9.84
N GLU A 134 -15.73 12.50 -10.78
CA GLU A 134 -15.07 12.39 -12.09
C GLU A 134 -13.56 12.68 -12.04
N ASN A 135 -12.84 12.18 -13.05
CA ASN A 135 -11.42 12.43 -13.31
C ASN A 135 -10.49 11.98 -12.17
N VAL A 136 -10.80 10.82 -11.57
CA VAL A 136 -9.98 10.19 -10.57
C VAL A 136 -8.91 9.31 -11.22
N HIS A 137 -7.69 9.40 -10.70
CA HIS A 137 -6.59 8.51 -11.02
C HIS A 137 -6.32 7.63 -9.81
N VAL A 138 -6.25 6.31 -9.99
CA VAL A 138 -6.02 5.36 -8.89
C VAL A 138 -4.60 4.86 -8.93
N ILE A 139 -3.93 4.87 -7.79
CA ILE A 139 -2.60 4.24 -7.60
C ILE A 139 -2.73 3.22 -6.49
N ALA A 140 -2.46 1.96 -6.77
CA ALA A 140 -2.45 0.88 -5.79
C ALA A 140 -1.02 0.37 -5.59
N VAL A 141 -0.58 0.27 -4.33
CA VAL A 141 0.79 -0.13 -3.99
C VAL A 141 0.78 -1.45 -3.25
N CYS A 142 1.54 -2.44 -3.72
CA CYS A 142 1.67 -3.76 -3.13
C CYS A 142 0.36 -4.58 -3.19
N GLN A 143 -0.04 -5.22 -2.11
CA GLN A 143 -1.21 -6.07 -2.01
C GLN A 143 -2.52 -5.45 -2.56
N PRO A 144 -2.84 -4.16 -2.37
CA PRO A 144 -4.02 -3.52 -2.95
C PRO A 144 -4.17 -3.62 -4.47
N THR A 145 -3.12 -3.89 -5.22
CA THR A 145 -3.20 -4.00 -6.68
C THR A 145 -4.25 -5.00 -7.13
N VAL A 146 -4.38 -6.12 -6.39
CA VAL A 146 -5.33 -7.20 -6.68
C VAL A 146 -6.78 -6.77 -6.44
N PRO A 147 -7.20 -6.34 -5.22
CA PRO A 147 -8.57 -5.91 -4.99
C PRO A 147 -8.93 -4.60 -5.72
N VAL A 148 -7.99 -3.72 -6.03
CA VAL A 148 -8.24 -2.53 -6.85
C VAL A 148 -8.52 -2.91 -8.30
N LEU A 149 -7.76 -3.84 -8.87
CA LEU A 149 -8.06 -4.36 -10.21
C LEU A 149 -9.43 -5.04 -10.25
N ALA A 150 -9.79 -5.80 -9.22
CA ALA A 150 -11.12 -6.41 -9.10
C ALA A 150 -12.23 -5.34 -8.98
N ALA A 151 -12.03 -4.32 -8.14
CA ALA A 151 -12.99 -3.22 -7.98
C ALA A 151 -13.28 -2.51 -9.30
N ILE A 152 -12.22 -2.13 -10.03
CA ILE A 152 -12.34 -1.44 -11.33
C ILE A 152 -12.95 -2.38 -12.40
N SER A 153 -12.62 -3.68 -12.35
CA SER A 153 -13.20 -4.68 -13.27
C SER A 153 -14.72 -4.77 -13.09
N LEU A 154 -15.19 -4.87 -11.86
CA LEU A 154 -16.61 -4.91 -11.54
C LEU A 154 -17.32 -3.62 -11.97
N MET A 155 -16.74 -2.45 -11.66
CA MET A 155 -17.26 -1.17 -12.13
C MET A 155 -17.35 -1.10 -13.66
N ALA A 156 -16.35 -1.64 -14.37
CA ALA A 156 -16.35 -1.68 -15.84
C ALA A 156 -17.42 -2.61 -16.39
N THR A 157 -17.58 -3.81 -15.81
CA THR A 157 -18.64 -4.76 -16.18
C THR A 157 -20.03 -4.15 -15.98
N GLU A 158 -20.22 -3.41 -14.89
CA GLU A 158 -21.48 -2.71 -14.57
C GLU A 158 -21.68 -1.39 -15.35
N LYS A 159 -20.70 -0.98 -16.14
CA LYS A 159 -20.70 0.30 -16.87
C LYS A 159 -20.87 1.51 -15.94
N ASP A 160 -20.22 1.47 -14.78
CA ASP A 160 -20.26 2.54 -13.80
C ASP A 160 -19.78 3.86 -14.44
N PRO A 161 -20.53 4.96 -14.38
CA PRO A 161 -20.13 6.23 -14.97
C PRO A 161 -18.92 6.86 -14.25
N GLN A 162 -18.60 6.43 -13.04
CA GLN A 162 -17.48 6.95 -12.23
C GLN A 162 -16.22 6.09 -12.31
N LEU A 163 -16.02 5.36 -13.42
CA LEU A 163 -14.75 4.70 -13.68
C LEU A 163 -13.58 5.68 -13.59
N PRO A 164 -12.45 5.28 -12.95
CA PRO A 164 -11.27 6.13 -12.92
C PRO A 164 -10.68 6.30 -14.34
N LYS A 165 -9.91 7.37 -14.54
CA LYS A 165 -9.20 7.62 -15.82
C LYS A 165 -8.03 6.68 -16.01
N THR A 166 -7.28 6.44 -14.94
CA THR A 166 -6.12 5.55 -14.95
C THR A 166 -6.08 4.67 -13.72
N MET A 167 -5.48 3.50 -13.83
CA MET A 167 -5.03 2.69 -12.72
C MET A 167 -3.53 2.43 -12.86
N THR A 168 -2.78 2.76 -11.81
CA THR A 168 -1.37 2.44 -11.65
C THR A 168 -1.26 1.34 -10.61
N LEU A 169 -0.70 0.20 -10.98
CA LEU A 169 -0.50 -0.95 -10.11
C LEU A 169 0.99 -1.13 -9.85
N MET A 170 1.41 -1.11 -8.59
CA MET A 170 2.82 -1.07 -8.22
C MET A 170 3.18 -2.22 -7.29
N GLY A 171 4.07 -3.11 -7.72
CA GLY A 171 4.68 -4.14 -6.89
C GLY A 171 3.67 -5.07 -6.21
N GLY A 172 2.67 -5.57 -6.93
CA GLY A 172 1.63 -6.38 -6.33
C GLY A 172 1.38 -7.73 -7.03
N PRO A 173 0.82 -8.71 -6.31
CA PRO A 173 0.74 -10.09 -6.75
C PRO A 173 -0.48 -10.35 -7.65
N ILE A 174 -0.55 -9.71 -8.82
CA ILE A 174 -1.62 -9.94 -9.80
C ILE A 174 -1.61 -11.40 -10.30
N ASP A 175 -0.42 -11.93 -10.61
CA ASP A 175 -0.23 -13.36 -10.81
C ASP A 175 0.99 -13.87 -10.03
N PRO A 176 0.79 -14.30 -8.76
CA PRO A 176 1.89 -14.71 -7.88
C PRO A 176 2.57 -16.02 -8.31
N ARG A 177 2.12 -16.67 -9.38
CA ARG A 177 2.79 -17.84 -9.98
C ARG A 177 4.00 -17.44 -10.81
N LYS A 178 4.09 -16.15 -11.23
CA LYS A 178 5.23 -15.60 -11.95
C LYS A 178 6.33 -15.20 -10.95
N SER A 179 7.55 -15.69 -11.16
CA SER A 179 8.70 -15.43 -10.27
C SER A 179 8.34 -15.51 -8.79
N PRO A 180 7.86 -16.67 -8.29
CA PRO A 180 7.35 -16.79 -6.93
C PRO A 180 8.45 -16.51 -5.91
N THR A 181 8.11 -15.68 -4.93
CA THR A 181 8.98 -15.31 -3.80
C THR A 181 8.77 -16.23 -2.61
N GLN A 182 9.55 -16.02 -1.52
CA GLN A 182 9.35 -16.78 -0.29
C GLN A 182 7.92 -16.65 0.28
N VAL A 183 7.30 -15.47 0.14
CA VAL A 183 5.91 -15.24 0.56
C VAL A 183 4.95 -16.12 -0.22
N ASN A 184 5.12 -16.18 -1.53
CA ASN A 184 4.28 -17.00 -2.41
C ASN A 184 4.46 -18.49 -2.11
N ASN A 185 5.72 -18.94 -1.93
CA ASN A 185 6.04 -20.33 -1.63
C ASN A 185 5.43 -20.75 -0.28
N LEU A 186 5.55 -19.94 0.77
CA LEU A 186 4.91 -20.21 2.06
C LEU A 186 3.40 -20.43 1.91
N ALA A 187 2.74 -19.55 1.12
CA ALA A 187 1.30 -19.61 0.92
C ALA A 187 0.86 -20.88 0.19
N THR A 188 1.66 -21.40 -0.75
CA THR A 188 1.36 -22.62 -1.52
C THR A 188 1.79 -23.89 -0.82
N GLU A 189 2.86 -23.87 -0.04
CA GLU A 189 3.38 -25.06 0.70
C GLU A 189 2.54 -25.41 1.93
N LYS A 190 1.96 -24.39 2.59
CA LYS A 190 1.15 -24.61 3.79
C LYS A 190 -0.32 -24.84 3.45
N LYS A 191 -0.95 -25.82 4.13
CA LYS A 191 -2.40 -26.01 4.03
C LYS A 191 -3.13 -24.78 4.58
N PHE A 192 -4.30 -24.48 4.05
CA PHE A 192 -5.13 -23.36 4.52
C PHE A 192 -5.38 -23.40 6.03
N SER A 193 -5.65 -24.59 6.58
CA SER A 193 -5.85 -24.79 8.01
C SER A 193 -4.62 -24.44 8.88
N TRP A 194 -3.43 -24.42 8.31
CA TRP A 194 -2.26 -23.96 9.04
C TRP A 194 -2.35 -22.45 9.32
N PHE A 195 -2.78 -21.66 8.32
CA PHE A 195 -2.98 -20.21 8.52
C PHE A 195 -4.06 -19.94 9.56
N GLU A 196 -5.20 -20.66 9.50
CA GLU A 196 -6.29 -20.51 10.47
C GLU A 196 -5.85 -20.79 11.91
N ASN A 197 -5.05 -21.85 12.11
CA ASN A 197 -4.74 -22.34 13.45
C ASN A 197 -3.42 -21.81 14.03
N THR A 198 -2.53 -21.26 13.20
CA THR A 198 -1.18 -20.86 13.65
C THR A 198 -1.02 -19.36 13.80
N VAL A 199 -1.66 -18.56 12.92
CA VAL A 199 -1.39 -17.12 12.89
C VAL A 199 -2.58 -16.23 13.24
N ILE A 200 -3.77 -16.81 13.49
CA ILE A 200 -4.97 -16.07 13.89
C ILE A 200 -5.14 -16.10 15.40
N TYR A 201 -5.31 -14.92 15.99
CA TYR A 201 -5.48 -14.74 17.42
C TYR A 201 -6.65 -13.80 17.73
N SER A 202 -7.14 -13.87 18.97
CA SER A 202 -8.18 -12.95 19.46
C SER A 202 -7.54 -11.69 20.03
N VAL A 203 -8.10 -10.54 19.71
CA VAL A 203 -7.73 -9.25 20.32
C VAL A 203 -8.00 -9.30 21.83
N PRO A 204 -7.02 -8.91 22.67
CA PRO A 204 -7.15 -8.88 24.11
C PRO A 204 -8.19 -7.87 24.62
N SER A 205 -8.63 -8.03 25.90
CA SER A 205 -9.71 -7.24 26.51
C SER A 205 -9.40 -5.74 26.73
N ASN A 206 -8.13 -5.36 26.64
CA ASN A 206 -7.68 -3.97 26.82
C ASN A 206 -7.79 -3.12 25.53
N TYR A 207 -8.32 -3.69 24.44
CA TYR A 207 -8.53 -2.96 23.18
C TYR A 207 -10.01 -2.90 22.80
N PRO A 208 -10.44 -1.86 22.07
CA PRO A 208 -11.84 -1.72 21.62
C PRO A 208 -12.34 -2.91 20.80
N GLY A 209 -11.47 -3.54 20.00
CA GLY A 209 -11.78 -4.72 19.19
C GLY A 209 -11.73 -6.04 19.95
N HIS A 210 -11.79 -6.04 21.28
CA HIS A 210 -11.76 -7.26 22.10
C HIS A 210 -12.60 -8.39 21.53
N GLY A 211 -12.00 -9.57 21.42
CA GLY A 211 -12.63 -10.76 20.87
C GLY A 211 -12.59 -10.89 19.35
N ARG A 212 -12.29 -9.81 18.60
CA ARG A 212 -12.09 -9.90 17.14
C ARG A 212 -10.94 -10.84 16.82
N LYS A 213 -11.13 -11.67 15.80
CA LYS A 213 -10.04 -12.49 15.27
C LYS A 213 -9.19 -11.65 14.31
N VAL A 214 -7.87 -11.74 14.49
CA VAL A 214 -6.91 -10.96 13.70
C VAL A 214 -5.67 -11.77 13.37
N TYR A 215 -4.99 -11.40 12.29
CA TYR A 215 -3.59 -11.72 12.09
C TYR A 215 -2.76 -10.61 12.74
N PRO A 216 -2.11 -10.87 13.89
CA PRO A 216 -1.48 -9.82 14.69
C PRO A 216 -0.29 -9.17 14.00
N GLY A 217 -0.14 -7.85 14.17
CA GLY A 217 0.96 -7.08 13.61
C GLY A 217 2.34 -7.59 14.01
N PHE A 218 2.52 -8.05 15.26
CA PHE A 218 3.82 -8.58 15.70
C PHE A 218 4.24 -9.86 14.96
N LEU A 219 3.29 -10.73 14.57
CA LEU A 219 3.59 -11.91 13.76
C LEU A 219 3.91 -11.52 12.32
N GLN A 220 3.20 -10.54 11.76
CA GLN A 220 3.50 -9.99 10.43
C GLN A 220 4.91 -9.41 10.41
N HIS A 221 5.27 -8.60 11.40
CA HIS A 221 6.61 -8.03 11.53
C HIS A 221 7.68 -9.13 11.62
N THR A 222 7.44 -10.18 12.42
CA THR A 222 8.36 -11.33 12.50
C THR A 222 8.55 -11.98 11.13
N GLY A 223 7.45 -12.14 10.36
CA GLY A 223 7.51 -12.64 8.99
C GLY A 223 8.34 -11.76 8.07
N PHE A 224 8.15 -10.44 8.10
CA PHE A 224 8.92 -9.49 7.29
C PHE A 224 10.42 -9.54 7.59
N VAL A 225 10.81 -9.60 8.86
CA VAL A 225 12.23 -9.72 9.25
C VAL A 225 12.79 -11.07 8.80
N ALA A 226 12.02 -12.16 8.91
CA ALA A 226 12.45 -13.50 8.52
C ALA A 226 12.63 -13.68 7.00
N MET A 227 12.02 -12.83 6.17
CA MET A 227 12.22 -12.88 4.71
C MET A 227 13.62 -12.45 4.28
N ASN A 228 14.24 -11.53 5.00
CA ASN A 228 15.58 -11.02 4.67
C ASN A 228 16.40 -10.66 5.92
N PRO A 229 16.71 -11.65 6.78
CA PRO A 229 17.34 -11.42 8.08
C PRO A 229 18.75 -10.79 7.96
N ASP A 230 19.52 -11.19 6.94
CA ASP A 230 20.88 -10.68 6.74
C ASP A 230 20.87 -9.19 6.38
N HIS A 231 19.92 -8.75 5.58
CA HIS A 231 19.75 -7.34 5.24
C HIS A 231 19.43 -6.50 6.49
N HIS A 232 18.53 -6.99 7.35
CA HIS A 232 18.22 -6.30 8.60
C HIS A 232 19.40 -6.26 9.56
N ALA A 233 20.15 -7.37 9.68
CA ALA A 233 21.35 -7.43 10.49
C ALA A 233 22.42 -6.44 9.99
N GLN A 234 22.66 -6.38 8.67
CA GLN A 234 23.57 -5.43 8.05
C GLN A 234 23.13 -3.98 8.26
N SER A 235 21.85 -3.68 8.06
CA SER A 235 21.31 -2.34 8.26
C SER A 235 21.48 -1.85 9.71
N HIS A 236 21.28 -2.72 10.70
CA HIS A 236 21.54 -2.38 12.11
C HIS A 236 23.03 -2.22 12.42
N TRP A 237 23.89 -2.98 11.74
CA TRP A 237 25.34 -2.81 11.83
C TRP A 237 25.78 -1.47 11.25
N ASP A 238 25.29 -1.09 10.07
CA ASP A 238 25.57 0.19 9.44
C ASP A 238 25.10 1.36 10.32
N PHE A 239 23.93 1.25 10.93
CA PHE A 239 23.46 2.22 11.92
C PHE A 239 24.43 2.38 13.08
N TYR A 240 24.94 1.28 13.60
CA TYR A 240 25.95 1.33 14.67
C TYR A 240 27.24 2.04 14.21
N GLN A 241 27.69 1.80 12.98
CA GLN A 241 28.86 2.49 12.40
C GLN A 241 28.61 4.00 12.27
N HIS A 242 27.45 4.41 11.70
CA HIS A 242 27.07 5.83 11.59
C HIS A 242 27.08 6.53 12.95
N LEU A 243 26.62 5.87 14.01
CA LEU A 243 26.65 6.44 15.36
C LEU A 243 28.10 6.60 15.89
N ILE A 244 29.01 5.69 15.56
CA ILE A 244 30.44 5.80 15.96
C ILE A 244 31.14 6.92 15.20
N GLU A 245 30.83 7.07 13.91
CA GLU A 245 31.42 8.06 13.01
C GLU A 245 30.85 9.46 13.21
N GLY A 246 29.75 9.59 13.97
CA GLY A 246 29.04 10.87 14.18
C GLY A 246 28.25 11.32 12.96
N ASP A 247 27.84 10.37 12.08
CA ASP A 247 26.92 10.63 10.97
C ASP A 247 25.45 10.61 11.49
N ASP A 248 25.08 11.72 12.12
CA ASP A 248 23.76 11.87 12.72
C ASP A 248 22.64 11.84 11.66
N GLU A 249 22.91 12.26 10.42
CA GLU A 249 21.90 12.27 9.35
C GLU A 249 21.53 10.85 8.94
N SER A 250 22.52 10.00 8.66
CA SER A 250 22.28 8.60 8.30
C SER A 250 21.67 7.80 9.46
N ALA A 251 22.12 8.08 10.69
CA ALA A 251 21.57 7.47 11.89
C ALA A 251 20.09 7.85 12.08
N GLU A 252 19.70 9.11 11.86
CA GLU A 252 18.32 9.56 11.97
C GLU A 252 17.42 9.00 10.84
N GLN A 253 17.94 8.86 9.62
CA GLN A 253 17.24 8.18 8.54
C GLN A 253 16.94 6.72 8.88
N HIS A 254 17.90 6.01 9.46
CA HIS A 254 17.71 4.64 9.95
C HIS A 254 16.64 4.57 11.04
N ARG A 255 16.66 5.49 12.02
CA ARG A 255 15.63 5.54 13.08
C ARG A 255 14.24 5.73 12.50
N LYS A 256 14.06 6.70 11.60
CA LYS A 256 12.78 6.98 10.95
C LYS A 256 12.27 5.80 10.15
N PHE A 257 13.16 5.14 9.40
CA PHE A 257 12.78 3.94 8.65
C PHE A 257 12.29 2.82 9.57
N TYR A 258 13.04 2.50 10.64
CA TYR A 258 12.65 1.41 11.53
C TYR A 258 11.50 1.77 12.47
N ASP A 259 11.29 3.03 12.81
CA ASP A 259 10.09 3.47 13.53
C ASP A 259 8.82 3.26 12.67
N GLU A 260 8.90 3.48 11.36
CA GLU A 260 7.85 3.17 10.40
C GLU A 260 7.69 1.66 10.18
N TYR A 261 8.80 0.96 9.94
CA TYR A 261 8.82 -0.46 9.63
C TYR A 261 8.33 -1.35 10.78
N ASN A 262 8.59 -0.95 12.02
CA ASN A 262 8.16 -1.67 13.21
C ASN A 262 6.73 -1.36 13.64
N ALA A 263 6.13 -0.29 13.13
CA ALA A 263 4.76 0.10 13.40
C ALA A 263 3.80 -0.71 12.51
N VAL A 264 3.41 -1.89 12.95
CA VAL A 264 2.57 -2.83 12.19
C VAL A 264 1.20 -2.93 12.83
N LEU A 265 0.15 -2.89 12.01
CA LEU A 265 -1.25 -3.00 12.44
C LEU A 265 -1.74 -4.46 12.42
N ASP A 266 -2.73 -4.76 13.25
CA ASP A 266 -3.44 -6.04 13.19
C ASP A 266 -4.40 -6.05 11.99
N MET A 267 -4.44 -7.16 11.27
CA MET A 267 -5.29 -7.35 10.09
C MET A 267 -6.51 -8.22 10.46
N PRO A 268 -7.74 -7.87 10.01
CA PRO A 268 -8.90 -8.74 10.21
C PRO A 268 -8.64 -10.14 9.65
N SER A 269 -8.99 -11.18 10.42
CA SER A 269 -8.72 -12.56 10.05
C SER A 269 -9.40 -12.98 8.75
N GLU A 270 -10.64 -12.55 8.54
CA GLU A 270 -11.44 -12.86 7.37
C GLU A 270 -10.75 -12.35 6.10
N TYR A 271 -10.38 -11.07 6.10
CA TYR A 271 -9.66 -10.44 5.00
C TYR A 271 -8.33 -11.15 4.69
N TYR A 272 -7.55 -11.46 5.74
CA TYR A 272 -6.27 -12.15 5.58
C TYR A 272 -6.43 -13.55 4.99
N LEU A 273 -7.30 -14.36 5.59
CA LEU A 273 -7.52 -15.75 5.17
C LEU A 273 -8.09 -15.83 3.74
N GLU A 274 -9.06 -14.97 3.43
CA GLU A 274 -9.62 -14.89 2.07
C GLU A 274 -8.58 -14.43 1.05
N THR A 275 -7.68 -13.51 1.42
CA THR A 275 -6.57 -13.10 0.56
C THR A 275 -5.61 -14.27 0.32
N ILE A 276 -5.20 -15.01 1.37
CA ILE A 276 -4.35 -16.20 1.21
C ILE A 276 -4.99 -17.20 0.25
N LYS A 277 -6.26 -17.52 0.47
CA LYS A 277 -6.98 -18.49 -0.35
C LYS A 277 -7.15 -18.04 -1.78
N THR A 278 -7.73 -16.86 -1.97
CA THR A 278 -8.13 -16.34 -3.29
C THR A 278 -6.94 -15.97 -4.16
N VAL A 279 -5.95 -15.27 -3.57
CA VAL A 279 -4.83 -14.70 -4.35
C VAL A 279 -3.68 -15.69 -4.47
N PHE A 280 -3.30 -16.34 -3.35
CA PHE A 280 -2.03 -17.08 -3.30
C PHE A 280 -2.18 -18.62 -3.40
N GLN A 281 -3.34 -19.19 -3.08
CA GLN A 281 -3.57 -20.64 -3.20
C GLN A 281 -4.39 -21.02 -4.42
N GLU A 282 -5.49 -20.32 -4.67
CA GLU A 282 -6.41 -20.62 -5.78
C GLU A 282 -6.17 -19.76 -7.02
N PHE A 283 -5.37 -18.70 -6.91
CA PHE A 283 -5.02 -17.80 -8.03
C PHE A 283 -6.24 -17.34 -8.84
N ARG A 284 -7.34 -17.01 -8.14
CA ARG A 284 -8.65 -16.82 -8.78
C ARG A 284 -8.67 -15.68 -9.79
N LEU A 285 -7.88 -14.60 -9.58
CA LEU A 285 -7.83 -13.49 -10.52
C LEU A 285 -7.21 -13.91 -11.87
N PRO A 286 -5.98 -14.45 -11.92
CA PRO A 286 -5.38 -14.84 -13.20
C PRO A 286 -6.00 -16.10 -13.82
N THR A 287 -6.75 -16.91 -13.06
CA THR A 287 -7.51 -18.05 -13.61
C THR A 287 -8.90 -17.66 -14.10
N GLY A 288 -9.35 -16.40 -13.84
CA GLY A 288 -10.66 -15.91 -14.26
C GLY A 288 -11.84 -16.55 -13.50
N THR A 289 -11.60 -17.05 -12.30
CA THR A 289 -12.61 -17.74 -11.47
C THR A 289 -13.03 -16.96 -10.23
N TRP A 290 -12.54 -15.72 -10.07
CA TRP A 290 -12.84 -14.92 -8.89
C TRP A 290 -14.22 -14.28 -8.98
N GLU A 291 -15.05 -14.61 -8.01
CA GLU A 291 -16.35 -13.98 -7.79
C GLU A 291 -16.31 -13.13 -6.51
N VAL A 292 -16.88 -11.95 -6.59
CA VAL A 292 -17.09 -11.01 -5.49
C VAL A 292 -18.59 -10.84 -5.32
N SER A 293 -19.12 -11.30 -4.20
CA SER A 293 -20.57 -11.32 -3.93
C SER A 293 -21.40 -11.88 -5.11
N GLY A 294 -20.92 -12.99 -5.70
CA GLY A 294 -21.59 -13.68 -6.82
C GLY A 294 -21.40 -13.03 -8.20
N LYS A 295 -20.56 -12.00 -8.31
CA LYS A 295 -20.23 -11.35 -9.59
C LYS A 295 -18.81 -11.70 -10.02
N LEU A 296 -18.66 -12.28 -11.21
CA LEU A 296 -17.35 -12.66 -11.75
C LEU A 296 -16.51 -11.42 -12.05
N VAL A 297 -15.27 -11.41 -11.54
CA VAL A 297 -14.27 -10.38 -11.85
C VAL A 297 -13.75 -10.58 -13.27
N ARG A 298 -13.95 -9.59 -14.13
CA ARG A 298 -13.64 -9.65 -15.57
C ARG A 298 -12.73 -8.48 -15.99
N PRO A 299 -11.40 -8.56 -15.80
CA PRO A 299 -10.48 -7.49 -16.16
C PRO A 299 -10.52 -7.12 -17.66
N GLN A 300 -10.88 -8.06 -18.51
CA GLN A 300 -11.08 -7.85 -19.97
C GLN A 300 -12.22 -6.88 -20.29
N ASP A 301 -13.16 -6.62 -19.37
CA ASP A 301 -14.24 -5.67 -19.57
C ASP A 301 -13.79 -4.21 -19.38
N ILE A 302 -12.59 -3.99 -18.81
CA ILE A 302 -11.98 -2.66 -18.72
C ILE A 302 -11.52 -2.22 -20.12
N LYS A 303 -12.06 -1.10 -20.63
CA LYS A 303 -11.77 -0.60 -21.98
C LYS A 303 -11.27 0.85 -21.99
N THR A 304 -11.68 1.65 -21.01
CA THR A 304 -11.49 3.11 -21.00
C THR A 304 -10.56 3.60 -19.88
N VAL A 305 -10.15 2.71 -18.99
CA VAL A 305 -9.19 3.03 -17.91
C VAL A 305 -7.79 2.69 -18.40
N ALA A 306 -6.89 3.66 -18.43
CA ALA A 306 -5.51 3.40 -18.83
C ALA A 306 -4.75 2.65 -17.72
N LEU A 307 -3.90 1.69 -18.12
CA LEU A 307 -3.16 0.82 -17.21
C LEU A 307 -1.67 1.17 -17.22
N PHE A 308 -1.12 1.41 -16.03
CA PHE A 308 0.31 1.49 -15.81
C PHE A 308 0.74 0.47 -14.75
N THR A 309 1.76 -0.33 -15.04
CA THR A 309 2.36 -1.24 -14.07
C THR A 309 3.79 -0.80 -13.72
N VAL A 310 4.15 -0.94 -12.44
CA VAL A 310 5.48 -0.63 -11.93
C VAL A 310 5.96 -1.81 -11.10
N GLU A 311 7.15 -2.33 -11.41
CA GLU A 311 7.81 -3.39 -10.65
C GLU A 311 9.23 -2.99 -10.27
N GLY A 312 9.77 -3.60 -9.22
CA GLY A 312 11.19 -3.55 -8.90
C GLY A 312 11.92 -4.72 -9.54
N GLU A 313 13.05 -4.46 -10.19
CA GLU A 313 13.89 -5.53 -10.76
C GLU A 313 14.34 -6.55 -9.71
N LEU A 314 14.58 -6.09 -8.48
CA LEU A 314 15.04 -6.87 -7.35
C LEU A 314 13.96 -7.00 -6.26
N ASP A 315 12.68 -7.01 -6.66
CA ASP A 315 11.57 -7.13 -5.71
C ASP A 315 11.50 -8.58 -5.19
N ASP A 316 11.73 -8.73 -3.89
CA ASP A 316 11.74 -10.01 -3.16
C ASP A 316 10.41 -10.33 -2.46
N ILE A 317 9.42 -9.43 -2.58
CA ILE A 317 8.06 -9.59 -2.04
C ILE A 317 7.08 -9.92 -3.16
N SER A 318 7.06 -9.11 -4.23
CA SER A 318 6.28 -9.35 -5.44
C SER A 318 7.24 -9.49 -6.62
N GLY A 319 7.57 -10.72 -6.97
CA GLY A 319 8.59 -11.01 -7.97
C GLY A 319 8.27 -10.42 -9.35
N PRO A 320 9.30 -10.14 -10.16
CA PRO A 320 9.13 -9.56 -11.49
C PRO A 320 8.16 -10.34 -12.37
N GLY A 321 7.26 -9.63 -13.06
CA GLY A 321 6.21 -10.18 -13.89
C GLY A 321 4.88 -10.42 -13.16
N GLN A 322 4.85 -10.39 -11.83
CA GLN A 322 3.62 -10.58 -11.08
C GLN A 322 2.63 -9.43 -11.32
N THR A 323 3.08 -8.19 -11.22
CA THR A 323 2.22 -7.01 -11.47
C THR A 323 1.97 -6.82 -12.95
N GLN A 324 2.98 -7.02 -13.79
CA GLN A 324 2.92 -6.93 -15.25
C GLN A 324 1.84 -7.84 -15.85
N ALA A 325 1.52 -8.97 -15.18
CA ALA A 325 0.43 -9.87 -15.59
C ALA A 325 -0.92 -9.16 -15.78
N ALA A 326 -1.13 -7.99 -15.16
CA ALA A 326 -2.33 -7.17 -15.37
C ALA A 326 -2.54 -6.80 -16.86
N HIS A 327 -1.47 -6.68 -17.64
CA HIS A 327 -1.57 -6.35 -19.07
C HIS A 327 -2.25 -7.45 -19.88
N ASP A 328 -1.99 -8.71 -19.54
CA ASP A 328 -2.61 -9.87 -20.21
C ASP A 328 -4.09 -9.98 -19.80
N LEU A 329 -4.39 -9.80 -18.50
CA LEU A 329 -5.73 -9.88 -17.96
C LEU A 329 -6.64 -8.76 -18.50
N CYS A 330 -6.12 -7.53 -18.58
CA CYS A 330 -6.85 -6.38 -19.10
C CYS A 330 -6.78 -6.30 -20.63
N SER A 331 -7.12 -7.39 -21.32
CA SER A 331 -7.06 -7.50 -22.78
C SER A 331 -7.97 -6.50 -23.52
N GLY A 332 -9.03 -6.01 -22.86
CA GLY A 332 -9.92 -5.00 -23.42
C GLY A 332 -9.33 -3.58 -23.51
N ILE A 333 -8.25 -3.29 -22.80
CA ILE A 333 -7.57 -1.98 -22.83
C ILE A 333 -6.72 -1.88 -24.09
N PRO A 334 -6.89 -0.83 -24.94
CA PRO A 334 -6.04 -0.62 -26.10
C PRO A 334 -4.55 -0.48 -25.75
N GLY A 335 -3.65 -1.04 -26.56
CA GLY A 335 -2.20 -1.03 -26.30
C GLY A 335 -1.61 0.36 -26.07
N LYS A 336 -2.11 1.39 -26.76
CA LYS A 336 -1.70 2.80 -26.57
C LYS A 336 -2.05 3.37 -25.17
N MET A 337 -2.95 2.71 -24.44
CA MET A 337 -3.35 3.06 -23.07
C MET A 337 -2.70 2.14 -22.02
N LYS A 338 -1.74 1.34 -22.41
CA LYS A 338 -0.97 0.46 -21.53
C LYS A 338 0.48 0.91 -21.46
N GLN A 339 1.04 0.95 -20.28
CA GLN A 339 2.47 1.21 -20.06
C GLN A 339 2.99 0.32 -18.93
N ASP A 340 4.21 -0.16 -19.09
CA ASP A 340 4.93 -0.94 -18.08
C ASP A 340 6.26 -0.29 -17.74
N PHE A 341 6.70 -0.42 -16.50
CA PHE A 341 7.99 0.08 -16.05
C PHE A 341 8.61 -0.84 -14.99
N VAL A 342 9.73 -1.48 -15.35
CA VAL A 342 10.56 -2.18 -14.38
C VAL A 342 11.65 -1.25 -13.89
N ALA A 343 11.71 -1.01 -12.57
CA ALA A 343 12.64 -0.11 -11.93
C ALA A 343 14.01 -0.77 -11.70
N PRO A 344 15.07 -0.39 -12.45
CA PRO A 344 16.37 -1.06 -12.37
C PRO A 344 16.99 -0.95 -10.97
N GLY A 345 17.58 -2.06 -10.47
CA GLY A 345 18.25 -2.15 -9.19
C GLY A 345 17.39 -1.84 -7.97
N CYS A 346 16.06 -1.93 -8.09
CA CYS A 346 15.12 -1.65 -7.01
C CYS A 346 14.50 -2.90 -6.45
N GLY A 347 14.51 -3.00 -5.11
CA GLY A 347 13.64 -3.88 -4.35
C GLY A 347 12.27 -3.24 -4.10
N HIS A 348 11.42 -3.95 -3.38
CA HIS A 348 10.02 -3.62 -3.16
C HIS A 348 9.77 -2.17 -2.70
N TYR A 349 10.41 -1.75 -1.61
CA TYR A 349 10.20 -0.42 -1.05
C TYR A 349 10.71 0.70 -1.95
N GLY A 350 11.76 0.44 -2.75
CA GLY A 350 12.38 1.43 -3.62
C GLY A 350 11.49 1.90 -4.80
N ILE A 351 10.37 1.22 -5.07
CA ILE A 351 9.45 1.64 -6.14
C ILE A 351 8.45 2.71 -5.70
N PHE A 352 8.29 2.97 -4.38
CA PHE A 352 7.33 3.94 -3.85
C PHE A 352 7.85 4.82 -2.72
N SER A 353 9.04 4.54 -2.15
CA SER A 353 9.62 5.35 -1.07
C SER A 353 11.14 5.48 -1.16
N GLY A 354 11.70 6.44 -0.38
CA GLY A 354 13.12 6.68 -0.23
C GLY A 354 13.81 7.32 -1.45
N ARG A 355 15.14 7.38 -1.41
CA ARG A 355 15.95 8.07 -2.45
C ARG A 355 15.72 7.53 -3.86
N ARG A 356 15.42 6.23 -4.00
CA ARG A 356 15.22 5.58 -5.30
C ARG A 356 13.85 5.88 -5.91
N TRP A 357 12.85 6.20 -5.10
CA TRP A 357 11.55 6.68 -5.56
C TRP A 357 11.66 8.05 -6.24
N GLY A 358 12.56 8.91 -5.79
CA GLY A 358 12.76 10.29 -6.20
C GLY A 358 12.51 10.61 -7.68
N LEU A 359 12.92 11.74 -8.13
CA LEU A 359 12.64 12.50 -9.37
C LEU A 359 12.25 11.72 -10.66
N THR A 360 12.76 10.52 -10.91
CA THR A 360 12.52 9.81 -12.20
C THR A 360 11.25 8.98 -12.21
N ARG A 361 10.92 8.33 -11.11
CA ARG A 361 9.80 7.35 -11.02
C ARG A 361 8.49 8.00 -10.71
N ALA A 362 8.46 8.87 -9.71
CA ALA A 362 7.31 9.72 -9.45
C ALA A 362 6.90 10.50 -10.71
N ARG A 363 7.88 11.02 -11.47
CA ARG A 363 7.62 11.70 -12.75
C ARG A 363 6.98 10.81 -13.81
N ASN A 364 7.33 9.54 -13.89
CA ASN A 364 6.73 8.63 -14.87
C ASN A 364 5.27 8.34 -14.54
N VAL A 365 4.97 8.05 -13.26
CA VAL A 365 3.59 7.86 -12.77
C VAL A 365 2.76 9.13 -13.00
N ILE A 366 3.32 10.29 -12.65
CA ILE A 366 2.68 11.59 -12.82
C ILE A 366 2.43 11.88 -14.31
N LYS A 367 3.42 11.69 -15.18
CA LYS A 367 3.28 11.91 -16.63
C LYS A 367 2.24 10.99 -17.25
N PHE A 368 2.19 9.73 -16.83
CA PHE A 368 1.16 8.79 -17.31
C PHE A 368 -0.24 9.29 -16.97
N ALA A 369 -0.49 9.68 -15.72
CA ALA A 369 -1.78 10.23 -15.30
C ALA A 369 -2.18 11.49 -16.08
N PHE A 370 -1.19 12.35 -16.47
CA PHE A 370 -1.47 13.55 -17.26
C PHE A 370 -1.68 13.30 -18.75
N ASN A 371 -1.04 12.28 -19.33
CA ASN A 371 -1.09 12.02 -20.77
C ASN A 371 -2.35 11.23 -21.19
N CYS A 372 -3.08 10.66 -20.24
CA CYS A 372 -4.34 9.95 -20.47
C CYS A 372 -5.57 10.87 -20.33
N LYS A 373 -5.53 12.05 -20.99
CA LYS A 373 -6.66 12.99 -21.06
C LYS A 373 -7.71 12.54 -22.05
#